data_df740e5b733fdc56217e085230b1d8e7
#
_entry.id   df740e5b733fdc56217e085230b1d8e7
#
_cell.length_a   1.000
_cell.length_b   1.000
_cell.length_c   1.000
_cell.angle_alpha   90.00
_cell.angle_beta   90.00
_cell.angle_gamma   90.00
#
_symmetry.space_group_name_H-M   'P 1'
#
loop_
_entity.id
_entity.type
_entity.pdbx_description
1 polymer ?
#
loop_
_entity_poly.entity_id
_entity_poly.type
_entity_poly.pdbx_seq_one_letter_code
_entity_poly.pdbx_strand_id
1 'polypeptide(L)'
;LTDYRLRMIPSGSGDTIGQTGIGTGPFMVEKFDAEGTTILKANPNYWEGAPGLAEVHVIAIPDGEARVQALLTGQIDMNRYVQFSQKKIFDGNKKFKATVIPTGNWRGMVMNTERAPFNDPKVRKAVRLAIDRQELVDTVMGGEAVVSCDTPVAPSDQYRLTMKCPQDIKKAKKLLAEAGYPDGIEMVIHVSTKEPTWPTIAEVIQQQVAKAG
;
A
#
# COMPACT_ATOMS: atom_id res chain seq x y z
N LEU A 1 -13.74 -18.03 6.50
CA LEU A 1 -12.65 -17.93 5.50
C LEU A 1 -12.82 -16.66 4.67
N THR A 2 -12.63 -15.49 5.30
CA THR A 2 -12.85 -14.18 4.66
C THR A 2 -11.55 -13.47 4.22
N ASP A 3 -10.38 -14.04 4.57
CA ASP A 3 -9.10 -13.47 4.15
C ASP A 3 -8.89 -13.68 2.64
N TYR A 4 -8.66 -12.60 1.90
CA TYR A 4 -8.47 -12.63 0.44
C TYR A 4 -7.23 -13.43 0.00
N ARG A 5 -6.30 -13.72 0.90
CA ARG A 5 -5.11 -14.54 0.64
C ARG A 5 -5.40 -16.04 0.68
N LEU A 6 -6.51 -16.44 1.31
CA LEU A 6 -6.95 -17.83 1.32
C LEU A 6 -7.65 -18.14 -0.01
N ARG A 7 -7.14 -19.11 -0.72
CA ARG A 7 -7.65 -19.53 -2.03
C ARG A 7 -8.03 -21.01 -1.99
N MET A 8 -9.12 -21.34 -2.67
CA MET A 8 -9.48 -22.72 -2.93
C MET A 8 -8.74 -23.20 -4.17
N ILE A 9 -7.97 -24.25 -4.04
CA ILE A 9 -7.18 -24.86 -5.12
C ILE A 9 -7.44 -26.36 -5.14
N PRO A 10 -7.23 -27.05 -6.27
CA PRO A 10 -7.35 -28.49 -6.34
C PRO A 10 -6.37 -29.19 -5.37
N SER A 11 -6.82 -30.30 -4.80
CA SER A 11 -5.95 -31.11 -3.93
C SER A 11 -4.70 -31.55 -4.68
N GLY A 12 -3.52 -31.41 -4.06
CA GLY A 12 -2.25 -31.76 -4.65
C GLY A 12 -1.66 -30.76 -5.66
N SER A 13 -2.32 -29.62 -5.90
CA SER A 13 -1.86 -28.61 -6.88
C SER A 13 -0.94 -27.53 -6.30
N GLY A 14 -0.51 -27.65 -5.03
CA GLY A 14 0.26 -26.60 -4.34
C GLY A 14 1.47 -26.09 -5.12
N ASP A 15 2.24 -26.97 -5.73
CA ASP A 15 3.47 -26.63 -6.46
C ASP A 15 3.21 -26.12 -7.89
N THR A 16 2.03 -26.39 -8.46
CA THR A 16 1.70 -26.06 -9.85
C THR A 16 0.70 -24.93 -9.99
N ILE A 17 0.00 -24.56 -8.93
CA ILE A 17 -1.09 -23.58 -8.96
C ILE A 17 -0.66 -22.21 -9.48
N GLY A 18 0.58 -21.80 -9.21
CA GLY A 18 1.13 -20.55 -9.74
C GLY A 18 1.25 -20.50 -11.27
N GLN A 19 1.27 -21.65 -11.92
CA GLN A 19 1.37 -21.79 -13.38
C GLN A 19 0.00 -22.09 -14.00
N THR A 20 -0.79 -22.96 -13.37
CA THR A 20 -2.08 -23.41 -13.90
C THR A 20 -3.20 -22.45 -13.60
N GLY A 21 -3.13 -21.70 -12.48
CA GLY A 21 -4.15 -20.77 -12.05
C GLY A 21 -5.55 -21.38 -11.83
N ILE A 22 -5.64 -22.72 -11.70
CA ILE A 22 -6.93 -23.41 -11.54
C ILE A 22 -7.54 -23.09 -10.18
N GLY A 23 -8.73 -22.54 -10.17
CA GLY A 23 -9.44 -22.17 -8.95
C GLY A 23 -10.95 -22.10 -9.17
N THR A 24 -11.66 -21.50 -8.21
CA THR A 24 -13.13 -21.38 -8.22
C THR A 24 -13.61 -20.00 -8.63
N GLY A 25 -12.75 -19.18 -9.24
CA GLY A 25 -13.06 -17.81 -9.63
C GLY A 25 -13.89 -17.68 -10.91
N PRO A 26 -14.34 -16.44 -11.22
CA PRO A 26 -15.14 -16.15 -12.42
C PRO A 26 -14.36 -16.27 -13.73
N PHE A 27 -13.04 -16.30 -13.69
CA PHE A 27 -12.19 -16.44 -14.87
C PHE A 27 -11.19 -17.58 -14.69
N MET A 28 -10.84 -18.21 -15.80
CA MET A 28 -9.82 -19.26 -15.91
C MET A 28 -8.62 -18.73 -16.67
N VAL A 29 -7.41 -19.12 -16.27
CA VAL A 29 -6.17 -18.75 -16.97
C VAL A 29 -6.09 -19.55 -18.28
N GLU A 30 -6.06 -18.87 -19.42
CA GLU A 30 -5.77 -19.48 -20.72
C GLU A 30 -4.29 -19.38 -21.05
N LYS A 31 -3.70 -18.19 -20.85
CA LYS A 31 -2.27 -17.94 -21.04
C LYS A 31 -1.76 -17.15 -19.87
N PHE A 32 -0.71 -17.62 -19.22
CA PHE A 32 0.01 -16.89 -18.19
C PHE A 32 1.29 -16.30 -18.78
N ASP A 33 1.49 -14.99 -18.62
CA ASP A 33 2.69 -14.28 -19.01
C ASP A 33 2.87 -13.08 -18.06
N ALA A 34 3.79 -13.23 -17.12
CA ALA A 34 4.00 -12.24 -16.06
C ALA A 34 4.65 -10.94 -16.55
N GLU A 35 5.36 -10.98 -17.68
CA GLU A 35 6.07 -9.82 -18.25
C GLU A 35 5.38 -9.25 -19.48
N GLY A 36 4.40 -9.95 -20.01
CA GLY A 36 3.64 -9.58 -21.21
C GLY A 36 2.15 -9.48 -20.95
N THR A 37 1.36 -10.30 -21.67
CA THR A 37 -0.09 -10.32 -21.56
C THR A 37 -0.59 -11.66 -21.05
N THR A 38 -1.16 -11.68 -19.86
CA THR A 38 -1.93 -12.82 -19.34
C THR A 38 -3.36 -12.75 -19.87
N ILE A 39 -3.87 -13.86 -20.42
CA ILE A 39 -5.22 -13.99 -20.98
C ILE A 39 -6.06 -14.85 -20.04
N LEU A 40 -7.20 -14.31 -19.66
CA LEU A 40 -8.18 -14.96 -18.81
C LEU A 40 -9.49 -15.10 -19.58
N LYS A 41 -10.08 -16.32 -19.59
CA LYS A 41 -11.41 -16.59 -20.17
C LYS A 41 -12.47 -16.74 -19.09
N ALA A 42 -13.69 -16.37 -19.41
CA ALA A 42 -14.84 -16.57 -18.54
C ALA A 42 -14.97 -18.04 -18.13
N ASN A 43 -15.22 -18.25 -16.84
CA ASN A 43 -15.57 -19.57 -16.32
C ASN A 43 -17.08 -19.79 -16.43
N PRO A 44 -17.55 -20.64 -17.37
CA PRO A 44 -18.98 -20.89 -17.55
C PRO A 44 -19.62 -21.58 -16.35
N ASN A 45 -18.81 -22.23 -15.50
CA ASN A 45 -19.24 -22.96 -14.32
C ASN A 45 -19.02 -22.16 -13.04
N TYR A 46 -18.86 -20.82 -13.12
CA TYR A 46 -18.70 -20.01 -11.93
C TYR A 46 -19.98 -20.04 -11.08
N TRP A 47 -19.83 -20.27 -9.77
CA TRP A 47 -20.95 -20.54 -8.84
C TRP A 47 -21.93 -19.36 -8.64
N GLU A 48 -21.53 -18.13 -8.95
CA GLU A 48 -22.41 -16.96 -8.98
C GLU A 48 -23.00 -16.66 -10.36
N GLY A 49 -22.79 -17.55 -11.34
CA GLY A 49 -23.19 -17.38 -12.72
C GLY A 49 -22.05 -16.89 -13.63
N ALA A 50 -22.23 -17.04 -14.93
CA ALA A 50 -21.22 -16.66 -15.92
C ALA A 50 -20.91 -15.15 -15.82
N PRO A 51 -19.61 -14.75 -15.84
CA PRO A 51 -19.24 -13.33 -15.83
C PRO A 51 -19.69 -12.62 -17.11
N GLY A 52 -19.95 -11.30 -17.00
CA GLY A 52 -20.41 -10.49 -18.13
C GLY A 52 -19.36 -10.24 -19.22
N LEU A 53 -18.07 -10.51 -18.96
CA LEU A 53 -16.98 -10.41 -19.92
C LEU A 53 -16.57 -11.81 -20.35
N ALA A 54 -16.42 -12.05 -21.65
CA ALA A 54 -15.95 -13.31 -22.19
C ALA A 54 -14.46 -13.53 -21.93
N GLU A 55 -13.69 -12.45 -21.95
CA GLU A 55 -12.23 -12.49 -21.85
C GLU A 55 -11.68 -11.23 -21.14
N VAL A 56 -10.59 -11.37 -20.40
CA VAL A 56 -9.85 -10.28 -19.76
C VAL A 56 -8.36 -10.42 -20.09
N HIS A 57 -7.77 -9.36 -20.62
CA HIS A 57 -6.32 -9.28 -20.87
C HIS A 57 -5.67 -8.45 -19.75
N VAL A 58 -4.75 -9.07 -19.03
CA VAL A 58 -3.94 -8.39 -18.01
C VAL A 58 -2.57 -8.09 -18.59
N ILE A 59 -2.34 -6.83 -18.92
CA ILE A 59 -1.11 -6.37 -19.60
C ILE A 59 -0.14 -5.85 -18.58
N ALA A 60 1.08 -6.39 -18.57
CA ALA A 60 2.16 -5.93 -17.70
C ALA A 60 2.79 -4.64 -18.27
N ILE A 61 2.54 -3.52 -17.63
CA ILE A 61 3.17 -2.23 -17.94
C ILE A 61 3.81 -1.75 -16.63
N PRO A 62 5.14 -1.95 -16.42
CA PRO A 62 5.82 -1.64 -15.16
C PRO A 62 5.78 -0.16 -14.78
N ASP A 63 5.95 0.73 -15.76
CA ASP A 63 5.97 2.16 -15.55
C ASP A 63 4.57 2.76 -15.31
N GLY A 64 4.43 3.59 -14.27
CA GLY A 64 3.16 4.16 -13.86
C GLY A 64 2.62 5.21 -14.82
N GLU A 65 3.50 6.01 -15.43
CA GLU A 65 3.10 7.04 -16.40
C GLU A 65 2.68 6.40 -17.72
N ALA A 66 3.42 5.37 -18.16
CA ALA A 66 3.06 4.59 -19.34
C ALA A 66 1.68 3.93 -19.18
N ARG A 67 1.32 3.42 -17.98
CA ARG A 67 -0.04 2.89 -17.73
C ARG A 67 -1.13 3.95 -17.86
N VAL A 68 -0.87 5.17 -17.35
CA VAL A 68 -1.82 6.29 -17.49
C VAL A 68 -1.98 6.66 -18.97
N GLN A 69 -0.89 6.75 -19.72
CA GLN A 69 -0.93 7.04 -21.16
C GLN A 69 -1.67 5.94 -21.95
N ALA A 70 -1.40 4.68 -21.66
CA ALA A 70 -2.11 3.54 -22.27
C ALA A 70 -3.63 3.62 -22.04
N LEU A 71 -4.07 4.03 -20.85
CA LEU A 71 -5.49 4.26 -20.56
C LEU A 71 -6.06 5.44 -21.36
N LEU A 72 -5.36 6.58 -21.37
CA LEU A 72 -5.83 7.79 -22.06
C LEU A 72 -5.94 7.60 -23.57
N THR A 73 -5.05 6.80 -24.16
CA THR A 73 -5.06 6.46 -25.59
C THR A 73 -6.01 5.32 -25.97
N GLY A 74 -6.58 4.64 -24.99
CA GLY A 74 -7.49 3.52 -25.20
C GLY A 74 -6.81 2.20 -25.54
N GLN A 75 -5.51 2.06 -25.24
CA GLN A 75 -4.80 0.78 -25.34
C GLN A 75 -5.20 -0.20 -24.24
N ILE A 76 -5.65 0.33 -23.09
CA ILE A 76 -6.24 -0.42 -22.00
C ILE A 76 -7.55 0.26 -21.57
N ASP A 77 -8.49 -0.51 -21.02
CA ASP A 77 -9.79 -0.04 -20.57
C ASP A 77 -9.80 0.32 -19.09
N MET A 78 -8.90 -0.28 -18.31
CA MET A 78 -8.81 -0.09 -16.87
C MET A 78 -7.36 -0.09 -16.40
N ASN A 79 -7.00 0.88 -15.55
CA ASN A 79 -5.76 0.88 -14.79
C ASN A 79 -6.10 0.68 -13.31
N ARG A 80 -5.68 -0.46 -12.75
CA ARG A 80 -5.94 -0.81 -11.34
C ARG A 80 -5.23 0.11 -10.35
N TYR A 81 -4.10 0.69 -10.73
CA TYR A 81 -3.22 1.40 -9.83
C TYR A 81 -2.75 2.73 -10.42
N VAL A 82 -3.44 3.80 -10.03
CA VAL A 82 -3.06 5.18 -10.34
C VAL A 82 -2.40 5.79 -9.10
N GLN A 83 -1.25 6.42 -9.27
CA GLN A 83 -0.59 7.14 -8.18
C GLN A 83 -1.42 8.35 -7.76
N PHE A 84 -1.39 8.71 -6.48
CA PHE A 84 -2.14 9.88 -5.99
C PHE A 84 -1.75 11.17 -6.71
N SER A 85 -0.46 11.36 -7.03
CA SER A 85 0.04 12.49 -7.82
C SER A 85 -0.57 12.59 -9.23
N GLN A 86 -0.94 11.45 -9.82
CA GLN A 86 -1.51 11.36 -11.17
C GLN A 86 -3.05 11.48 -11.18
N LYS A 87 -3.71 11.42 -10.03
CA LYS A 87 -5.18 11.47 -9.94
C LYS A 87 -5.77 12.69 -10.62
N LYS A 88 -5.12 13.84 -10.48
CA LYS A 88 -5.55 15.12 -11.07
C LYS A 88 -5.65 15.11 -12.61
N ILE A 89 -4.94 14.20 -13.28
CA ILE A 89 -5.01 14.02 -14.74
C ILE A 89 -6.44 13.64 -15.19
N PHE A 90 -7.19 13.01 -14.30
CA PHE A 90 -8.55 12.55 -14.57
C PHE A 90 -9.62 13.54 -14.11
N ASP A 91 -9.25 14.63 -13.46
CA ASP A 91 -10.21 15.64 -13.02
C ASP A 91 -10.85 16.32 -14.24
N GLY A 92 -12.19 16.28 -14.30
CA GLY A 92 -12.94 16.80 -15.45
C GLY A 92 -12.89 15.93 -16.72
N ASN A 93 -12.19 14.81 -16.72
CA ASN A 93 -12.20 13.89 -17.86
C ASN A 93 -13.57 13.21 -17.99
N LYS A 94 -14.17 13.28 -19.20
CA LYS A 94 -15.51 12.71 -19.45
C LYS A 94 -15.49 11.21 -19.72
N LYS A 95 -14.35 10.67 -20.13
CA LYS A 95 -14.19 9.26 -20.53
C LYS A 95 -13.72 8.38 -19.38
N PHE A 96 -12.81 8.91 -18.54
CA PHE A 96 -12.19 8.16 -17.45
C PHE A 96 -12.38 8.85 -16.12
N LYS A 97 -12.51 8.05 -15.06
CA LYS A 97 -12.64 8.50 -13.68
C LYS A 97 -11.63 7.74 -12.80
N ALA A 98 -10.83 8.48 -12.04
CA ALA A 98 -10.02 7.90 -10.97
C ALA A 98 -10.88 7.78 -9.69
N THR A 99 -11.01 6.56 -9.16
CA THR A 99 -11.79 6.29 -7.96
C THR A 99 -10.86 5.80 -6.86
N VAL A 100 -10.90 6.44 -5.69
CA VAL A 100 -10.22 5.97 -4.49
C VAL A 100 -11.16 5.01 -3.76
N ILE A 101 -10.70 3.78 -3.57
CA ILE A 101 -11.47 2.75 -2.86
C ILE A 101 -10.84 2.58 -1.47
N PRO A 102 -11.58 2.87 -0.39
CA PRO A 102 -11.10 2.63 0.96
C PRO A 102 -10.79 1.14 1.16
N THR A 103 -9.58 0.84 1.60
CA THR A 103 -9.12 -0.52 1.88
C THR A 103 -8.51 -0.62 3.26
N GLY A 104 -8.27 -1.83 3.74
CA GLY A 104 -7.49 -2.08 4.96
C GLY A 104 -5.97 -2.00 4.75
N ASN A 105 -5.49 -1.60 3.57
CA ASN A 105 -4.06 -1.43 3.32
C ASN A 105 -3.50 -0.26 4.12
N TRP A 106 -2.43 -0.50 4.83
CA TRP A 106 -1.75 0.52 5.63
C TRP A 106 -0.28 0.65 5.22
N ARG A 107 0.29 1.82 5.45
CA ARG A 107 1.72 2.09 5.30
C ARG A 107 2.30 2.32 6.68
N GLY A 108 3.41 1.67 6.98
CA GLY A 108 4.05 1.78 8.28
C GLY A 108 5.56 1.66 8.17
N MET A 109 6.24 2.32 9.11
CA MET A 109 7.66 2.13 9.36
C MET A 109 7.83 1.07 10.45
N VAL A 110 8.66 0.06 10.18
CA VAL A 110 8.95 -1.02 11.12
C VAL A 110 10.32 -0.77 11.75
N MET A 111 10.39 -0.87 13.07
CA MET A 111 11.63 -0.76 13.82
C MET A 111 12.08 -2.14 14.31
N ASN A 112 13.35 -2.49 14.09
CA ASN A 112 13.90 -3.74 14.62
C ASN A 112 14.10 -3.62 16.13
N THR A 113 13.26 -4.29 16.91
CA THR A 113 13.25 -4.20 18.37
C THR A 113 14.33 -5.04 19.07
N GLU A 114 15.06 -5.85 18.32
CA GLU A 114 16.17 -6.66 18.84
C GLU A 114 17.51 -5.93 18.80
N ARG A 115 17.58 -4.78 18.12
CA ARG A 115 18.82 -4.01 17.93
C ARG A 115 18.71 -2.60 18.50
N ALA A 116 19.81 -2.12 19.08
CA ALA A 116 19.95 -0.73 19.47
C ALA A 116 19.86 0.19 18.23
N PRO A 117 19.31 1.39 18.36
CA PRO A 117 18.70 1.96 19.56
C PRO A 117 17.23 1.56 19.75
N PHE A 118 16.63 0.78 18.83
CA PHE A 118 15.20 0.48 18.82
C PHE A 118 14.78 -0.65 19.79
N ASN A 119 15.73 -1.31 20.47
CA ASN A 119 15.43 -2.19 21.58
C ASN A 119 14.85 -1.42 22.79
N ASP A 120 15.16 -0.13 22.96
CA ASP A 120 14.57 0.71 23.98
C ASP A 120 13.17 1.22 23.56
N PRO A 121 12.11 0.94 24.35
CA PRO A 121 10.77 1.43 24.07
C PRO A 121 10.63 2.95 24.11
N LYS A 122 11.50 3.67 24.85
CA LYS A 122 11.49 5.14 24.87
C LYS A 122 11.93 5.71 23.53
N VAL A 123 12.95 5.11 22.88
CA VAL A 123 13.40 5.51 21.54
C VAL A 123 12.30 5.28 20.53
N ARG A 124 11.67 4.09 20.53
CA ARG A 124 10.53 3.82 19.63
C ARG A 124 9.38 4.80 19.82
N LYS A 125 9.08 5.16 21.07
CA LYS A 125 8.05 6.14 21.41
C LYS A 125 8.44 7.55 20.96
N ALA A 126 9.71 7.92 21.07
CA ALA A 126 10.23 9.21 20.60
C ALA A 126 10.06 9.35 19.08
N VAL A 127 10.47 8.35 18.30
CA VAL A 127 10.29 8.32 16.84
C VAL A 127 8.80 8.44 16.48
N ARG A 128 7.91 7.70 17.13
CA ARG A 128 6.46 7.79 16.90
C ARG A 128 5.89 9.18 17.18
N LEU A 129 6.40 9.89 18.21
CA LEU A 129 5.99 11.25 18.56
C LEU A 129 6.57 12.31 17.63
N ALA A 130 7.69 12.02 16.96
CA ALA A 130 8.31 12.95 16.02
C ALA A 130 7.55 13.03 14.67
N ILE A 131 6.69 12.06 14.37
CA ILE A 131 6.01 11.97 13.06
C ILE A 131 4.66 12.69 13.10
N ASP A 132 4.49 13.68 12.22
CA ASP A 132 3.20 14.25 11.84
C ASP A 132 2.57 13.39 10.72
N ARG A 133 1.58 12.62 11.10
CA ARG A 133 0.91 11.68 10.18
C ARG A 133 -0.06 12.38 9.24
N GLN A 134 -0.60 13.53 9.65
CA GLN A 134 -1.48 14.29 8.78
C GLN A 134 -0.67 14.94 7.64
N GLU A 135 0.51 15.49 7.93
CA GLU A 135 1.42 16.01 6.91
C GLU A 135 1.78 14.92 5.88
N LEU A 136 2.01 13.67 6.31
CA LEU A 136 2.21 12.54 5.38
C LEU A 136 1.00 12.26 4.50
N VAL A 137 -0.21 12.30 5.05
CA VAL A 137 -1.45 12.12 4.28
C VAL A 137 -1.59 13.24 3.24
N ASP A 138 -1.38 14.47 3.64
CA ASP A 138 -1.61 15.63 2.77
C ASP A 138 -0.55 15.73 1.67
N THR A 139 0.73 15.52 2.00
CA THR A 139 1.84 15.69 1.05
C THR A 139 2.06 14.51 0.14
N VAL A 140 1.98 13.28 0.67
CA VAL A 140 2.31 12.07 -0.10
C VAL A 140 1.06 11.41 -0.71
N MET A 141 -0.07 11.43 0.03
CA MET A 141 -1.30 10.77 -0.41
C MET A 141 -2.33 11.75 -0.96
N GLY A 142 -1.97 13.03 -1.13
CA GLY A 142 -2.88 14.05 -1.66
C GLY A 142 -4.18 14.23 -0.87
N GLY A 143 -4.16 13.95 0.43
CA GLY A 143 -5.34 14.00 1.31
C GLY A 143 -6.28 12.79 1.20
N GLU A 144 -5.97 11.80 0.37
CA GLU A 144 -6.87 10.67 0.06
C GLU A 144 -6.75 9.48 1.03
N ALA A 145 -5.83 9.54 1.99
CA ALA A 145 -5.65 8.50 3.00
C ALA A 145 -6.21 8.93 4.37
N VAL A 146 -6.29 8.00 5.30
CA VAL A 146 -6.75 8.26 6.67
C VAL A 146 -5.64 7.87 7.65
N VAL A 147 -5.38 8.73 8.64
CA VAL A 147 -4.40 8.45 9.69
C VAL A 147 -4.82 7.23 10.51
N SER A 148 -3.99 6.19 10.52
CA SER A 148 -4.28 4.94 11.24
C SER A 148 -3.78 4.91 12.68
N CYS A 149 -3.01 5.90 13.14
CA CYS A 149 -2.48 5.99 14.51
C CYS A 149 -1.73 4.73 14.97
N ASP A 150 -0.86 4.19 14.09
CA ASP A 150 0.01 3.05 14.37
C ASP A 150 -0.73 1.73 14.70
N THR A 151 -1.95 1.58 14.20
CA THR A 151 -2.71 0.33 14.26
C THR A 151 -3.00 -0.20 12.84
N PRO A 152 -2.90 -1.52 12.62
CA PRO A 152 -3.25 -2.14 11.34
C PRO A 152 -4.76 -2.25 11.14
N VAL A 153 -5.57 -1.96 12.17
CA VAL A 153 -7.04 -2.01 12.06
C VAL A 153 -7.52 -0.81 11.26
N ALA A 154 -8.24 -1.06 10.18
CA ALA A 154 -8.75 -0.03 9.29
C ALA A 154 -9.63 1.00 10.02
N PRO A 155 -9.58 2.30 9.66
CA PRO A 155 -10.43 3.31 10.28
C PRO A 155 -11.93 3.03 10.17
N SER A 156 -12.35 2.30 9.15
CA SER A 156 -13.74 1.89 8.91
C SER A 156 -14.15 0.60 9.64
N ASP A 157 -13.21 -0.06 10.32
CA ASP A 157 -13.50 -1.30 11.03
C ASP A 157 -14.28 -1.05 12.32
N GLN A 158 -15.33 -1.82 12.56
CA GLN A 158 -16.19 -1.68 13.73
C GLN A 158 -15.48 -1.97 15.07
N TYR A 159 -14.39 -2.72 15.04
CA TYR A 159 -13.58 -3.05 16.22
C TYR A 159 -12.44 -2.07 16.45
N ARG A 160 -12.33 -1.04 15.61
CA ARG A 160 -11.29 -0.04 15.78
C ARG A 160 -11.53 0.84 17.00
N LEU A 161 -10.51 0.93 17.85
CA LEU A 161 -10.49 1.89 18.94
C LEU A 161 -10.22 3.31 18.41
N THR A 162 -10.93 4.30 18.96
CA THR A 162 -10.61 5.71 18.71
C THR A 162 -9.31 6.07 19.38
N MET A 163 -8.33 6.46 18.57
CA MET A 163 -6.97 6.77 19.03
C MET A 163 -6.55 8.15 18.55
N LYS A 164 -5.75 8.82 19.38
CA LYS A 164 -5.08 10.07 19.03
C LYS A 164 -3.57 9.83 19.00
N CYS A 165 -2.90 10.34 17.97
CA CYS A 165 -1.47 10.18 17.77
C CYS A 165 -0.83 11.51 17.33
N PRO A 166 -0.95 12.58 18.16
CA PRO A 166 -0.41 13.87 17.81
C PRO A 166 1.13 13.82 17.78
N GLN A 167 1.71 14.70 16.96
CA GLN A 167 3.13 14.98 17.01
C GLN A 167 3.46 15.72 18.31
N ASP A 168 4.59 15.37 18.95
CA ASP A 168 5.12 16.06 20.13
C ASP A 168 6.66 15.97 20.13
N ILE A 169 7.27 16.92 19.44
CA ILE A 169 8.74 17.00 19.31
C ILE A 169 9.43 17.22 20.66
N LYS A 170 8.84 18.03 21.57
CA LYS A 170 9.43 18.28 22.89
C LYS A 170 9.51 17.00 23.71
N LYS A 171 8.44 16.23 23.71
CA LYS A 171 8.39 14.94 24.41
C LYS A 171 9.28 13.89 23.71
N ALA A 172 9.40 13.91 22.40
CA ALA A 172 10.32 13.05 21.67
C ALA A 172 11.77 13.29 22.10
N LYS A 173 12.25 14.55 22.12
CA LYS A 173 13.58 14.93 22.62
C LYS A 173 13.80 14.48 24.07
N LYS A 174 12.82 14.72 24.94
CA LYS A 174 12.91 14.30 26.34
C LYS A 174 13.10 12.78 26.47
N LEU A 175 12.34 11.99 25.70
CA LEU A 175 12.43 10.54 25.73
C LEU A 175 13.76 10.03 25.19
N LEU A 176 14.33 10.66 24.15
CA LEU A 176 15.66 10.33 23.65
C LEU A 176 16.73 10.60 24.73
N ALA A 177 16.69 11.77 25.35
CA ALA A 177 17.62 12.08 26.44
C ALA A 177 17.52 11.09 27.63
N GLU A 178 16.29 10.72 28.03
CA GLU A 178 16.04 9.70 29.04
C GLU A 178 16.49 8.29 28.65
N ALA A 179 16.64 8.02 27.38
CA ALA A 179 17.16 6.77 26.82
C ALA A 179 18.68 6.79 26.63
N GLY A 180 19.38 7.89 27.03
CA GLY A 180 20.82 8.04 26.88
C GLY A 180 21.27 8.70 25.58
N TYR A 181 20.36 9.30 24.85
CA TYR A 181 20.63 9.97 23.54
C TYR A 181 20.25 11.46 23.60
N PRO A 182 20.91 12.30 24.42
CA PRO A 182 20.55 13.72 24.56
C PRO A 182 20.78 14.53 23.28
N ASP A 183 21.72 14.11 22.44
CA ASP A 183 22.09 14.75 21.20
C ASP A 183 21.38 14.14 19.98
N GLY A 184 20.50 13.18 20.19
CA GLY A 184 19.78 12.47 19.13
C GLY A 184 20.37 11.09 18.81
N ILE A 185 19.85 10.47 17.74
CA ILE A 185 20.28 9.16 17.24
C ILE A 185 20.53 9.20 15.74
N GLU A 186 21.51 8.44 15.28
CA GLU A 186 21.64 8.15 13.86
C GLU A 186 20.72 6.99 13.48
N MET A 187 19.93 7.18 12.40
CA MET A 187 18.95 6.22 11.95
C MET A 187 18.99 6.08 10.44
N VAL A 188 18.96 4.84 9.95
CA VAL A 188 18.85 4.53 8.51
C VAL A 188 17.47 3.94 8.21
N ILE A 189 16.77 4.52 7.25
CA ILE A 189 15.47 4.03 6.76
C ILE A 189 15.71 3.31 5.43
N HIS A 190 15.43 2.01 5.41
CA HIS A 190 15.48 1.20 4.18
C HIS A 190 14.09 1.17 3.54
N VAL A 191 14.02 1.50 2.26
CA VAL A 191 12.78 1.49 1.47
C VAL A 191 12.95 0.73 0.17
N SER A 192 11.86 0.17 -0.35
CA SER A 192 11.82 -0.39 -1.70
C SER A 192 11.36 0.67 -2.69
N THR A 193 11.96 0.68 -3.87
CA THR A 193 11.54 1.54 -5.00
C THR A 193 10.44 0.92 -5.84
N LYS A 194 10.03 -0.32 -5.54
CA LYS A 194 8.93 -1.00 -6.26
C LYS A 194 7.56 -0.32 -6.08
N GLU A 195 7.39 0.40 -4.99
CA GLU A 195 6.21 1.21 -4.72
C GLU A 195 6.64 2.68 -4.59
N PRO A 196 6.27 3.53 -5.56
CA PRO A 196 6.83 4.88 -5.70
C PRO A 196 6.58 5.82 -4.52
N THR A 197 5.55 5.57 -3.73
CA THR A 197 5.24 6.41 -2.56
C THR A 197 6.15 6.16 -1.37
N TRP A 198 6.81 5.00 -1.28
CA TRP A 198 7.65 4.68 -0.12
C TRP A 198 8.90 5.56 0.00
N PRO A 199 9.68 5.84 -1.06
CA PRO A 199 10.77 6.81 -0.98
C PRO A 199 10.31 8.18 -0.48
N THR A 200 9.21 8.71 -1.03
CA THR A 200 8.68 10.01 -0.61
C THR A 200 8.21 10.02 0.86
N ILE A 201 7.57 8.93 1.32
CA ILE A 201 7.24 8.77 2.75
C ILE A 201 8.50 8.82 3.61
N ALA A 202 9.57 8.12 3.20
CA ALA A 202 10.82 8.08 3.97
C ALA A 202 11.50 9.46 4.02
N GLU A 203 11.50 10.21 2.93
CA GLU A 203 12.03 11.58 2.87
C GLU A 203 11.27 12.52 3.83
N VAL A 204 9.95 12.48 3.84
CA VAL A 204 9.13 13.29 4.76
C VAL A 204 9.38 12.86 6.21
N ILE A 205 9.44 11.55 6.50
CA ILE A 205 9.76 11.05 7.84
C ILE A 205 11.15 11.53 8.27
N GLN A 206 12.15 11.45 7.41
CA GLN A 206 13.51 11.92 7.68
C GLN A 206 13.51 13.39 8.10
N GLN A 207 12.82 14.26 7.37
CA GLN A 207 12.69 15.67 7.70
C GLN A 207 11.99 15.92 9.03
N GLN A 208 10.99 15.11 9.36
CA GLN A 208 10.23 15.25 10.59
C GLN A 208 11.02 14.77 11.81
N VAL A 209 11.67 13.61 11.75
CA VAL A 209 12.42 13.03 12.88
C VAL A 209 13.68 13.84 13.17
N ALA A 210 14.31 14.46 12.18
CA ALA A 210 15.43 15.38 12.37
C ALA A 210 15.12 16.58 13.28
N LYS A 211 13.83 16.93 13.45
CA LYS A 211 13.41 17.97 14.41
C LYS A 211 13.56 17.49 15.86
N ALA A 212 13.67 16.20 16.08
CA ALA A 212 13.80 15.61 17.42
C ALA A 212 15.23 15.21 17.78
N GLY A 213 16.18 15.23 16.84
CA GLY A 213 17.58 14.90 17.00
C GLY A 213 18.04 13.74 16.14
#